data_964116901198d36ccce9fb51b77ed189
#
_entry.id   964116901198d36ccce9fb51b77ed189
#
_cell.length_a   1.000
_cell.length_b   1.000
_cell.length_c   1.000
_cell.angle_alpha   90.00
_cell.angle_beta   90.00
_cell.angle_gamma   90.00
#
_symmetry.space_group_name_H-M   'P 1'
#
loop_
_entity.id
_entity.type
_entity.pdbx_description
1 polymer ?
#
loop_
_entity_poly.entity_id
_entity_poly.type
_entity_poly.pdbx_seq_one_letter_code
_entity_poly.pdbx_strand_id
1 'polypeptide(L)'
;MSRILITSALPYINGIKHLGTLAGSMLPADVYARFQRGRGRETLYICATDEHGTPTELAAAEAGLDPATFCANAHAVQADLGARFGLSWDHFGRSSSPQNHLQTQMFARQLWEGGFLEERVTQQVYSRADRRFLPDRYVIGTCPHCGYESARGDQCENCTRVLDPADLLHPRSAVSGSTDIEIRDSKHLFLRQSLFSDRLREGIEARKGRWPLLVTSIALKWLDEGLQDRGITRDLDWGVPVNAADWGPNPEGRTPDVEGLAGKVFYVWFDAPIEYISATAEWADARAGGKAADADWERWWRQPVADDVTYVQFMGKDNVPFHTVGFPCTLMGVNEGANAPWKLVDELKGFNWLDYYGGRFSTSQNRGVFMDQALELLPPDYWRWWIVANAPETSDATFVWEQFQAQVNADLADVLGNFVNRILKFTETRFEGVVPAGGVDGPLELKLRADVQAKLVELTGFMEAREFRKSSAALRQLWVLGNQYLTEAAPWTAVKTDRDR
;
A
#
# COMPACT_ATOMS: atom_id res chain seq x y z
N MET A 1 -0.60 26.82 1.36
CA MET A 1 -1.54 25.74 0.92
C MET A 1 -1.06 24.47 1.57
N SER A 2 -1.96 23.64 2.13
CA SER A 2 -1.55 22.37 2.74
C SER A 2 -1.01 21.41 1.68
N ARG A 3 0.12 20.81 1.97
CA ARG A 3 0.73 19.75 1.15
C ARG A 3 0.10 18.39 1.50
N ILE A 4 0.04 17.48 0.54
CA ILE A 4 -0.51 16.14 0.75
C ILE A 4 0.56 15.11 0.40
N LEU A 5 0.97 14.34 1.39
CA LEU A 5 1.83 13.17 1.20
C LEU A 5 0.94 11.92 1.19
N ILE A 6 1.03 11.13 0.15
CA ILE A 6 0.26 9.91 -0.01
C ILE A 6 1.22 8.74 -0.16
N THR A 7 0.98 7.66 0.59
CA THR A 7 1.67 6.39 0.41
C THR A 7 0.66 5.25 0.25
N SER A 8 1.00 4.25 -0.53
CA SER A 8 0.25 2.99 -0.61
C SER A 8 1.14 1.84 -0.14
N ALA A 9 0.53 0.86 0.54
CA ALA A 9 1.27 -0.31 1.02
C ALA A 9 2.07 -0.93 -0.12
N LEU A 10 3.33 -1.24 0.17
CA LEU A 10 4.28 -1.76 -0.80
C LEU A 10 3.86 -3.14 -1.29
N PRO A 11 3.72 -3.36 -2.61
CA PRO A 11 3.53 -4.69 -3.16
C PRO A 11 4.81 -5.52 -3.01
N TYR A 12 4.68 -6.78 -2.59
CA TYR A 12 5.79 -7.72 -2.60
C TYR A 12 6.37 -7.91 -4.00
N ILE A 13 7.67 -8.13 -4.07
CA ILE A 13 8.37 -8.28 -5.35
C ILE A 13 8.07 -9.60 -6.07
N ASN A 14 7.62 -10.63 -5.37
CA ASN A 14 7.39 -11.97 -5.89
C ASN A 14 6.18 -12.06 -6.82
N GLY A 15 6.37 -11.87 -8.12
CA GLY A 15 5.39 -12.06 -9.17
C GLY A 15 4.52 -10.84 -9.50
N ILE A 16 3.74 -10.99 -10.58
CA ILE A 16 2.82 -9.96 -11.09
C ILE A 16 1.65 -9.80 -10.11
N LYS A 17 1.23 -8.56 -9.92
CA LYS A 17 0.12 -8.24 -8.98
C LYS A 17 -1.23 -8.50 -9.63
N HIS A 18 -2.19 -8.90 -8.83
CA HIS A 18 -3.58 -9.13 -9.24
C HIS A 18 -4.47 -7.94 -8.86
N LEU A 19 -5.71 -7.92 -9.38
CA LEU A 19 -6.67 -6.83 -9.13
C LEU A 19 -6.94 -6.60 -7.64
N GLY A 20 -6.83 -7.64 -6.80
CA GLY A 20 -6.97 -7.50 -5.34
C GLY A 20 -5.90 -6.61 -4.72
N THR A 21 -4.65 -6.66 -5.20
CA THR A 21 -3.57 -5.77 -4.75
C THR A 21 -3.86 -4.32 -5.16
N LEU A 22 -4.32 -4.12 -6.41
CA LEU A 22 -4.71 -2.78 -6.88
C LEU A 22 -5.85 -2.20 -6.03
N ALA A 23 -6.89 -2.99 -5.77
CA ALA A 23 -8.07 -2.56 -5.01
C ALA A 23 -7.75 -2.24 -3.54
N GLY A 24 -6.78 -2.97 -2.95
CA GLY A 24 -6.43 -2.87 -1.54
C GLY A 24 -5.57 -1.65 -1.18
N SER A 25 -4.85 -1.04 -2.12
CA SER A 25 -3.93 0.06 -1.80
C SER A 25 -3.65 1.01 -2.96
N MET A 26 -3.09 0.53 -4.07
CA MET A 26 -2.43 1.36 -5.08
C MET A 26 -3.41 2.22 -5.86
N LEU A 27 -4.52 1.65 -6.34
CA LEU A 27 -5.48 2.37 -7.15
C LEU A 27 -6.30 3.41 -6.37
N PRO A 28 -6.81 3.12 -5.16
CA PRO A 28 -7.44 4.16 -4.35
C PRO A 28 -6.51 5.32 -4.01
N ALA A 29 -5.23 5.03 -3.73
CA ALA A 29 -4.21 6.06 -3.49
C ALA A 29 -4.00 6.94 -4.73
N ASP A 30 -3.90 6.33 -5.93
CA ASP A 30 -3.80 7.06 -7.20
C ASP A 30 -5.01 7.97 -7.47
N VAL A 31 -6.22 7.44 -7.28
CA VAL A 31 -7.45 8.22 -7.47
C VAL A 31 -7.49 9.40 -6.51
N TYR A 32 -7.11 9.20 -5.25
CA TYR A 32 -7.04 10.27 -4.28
C TYR A 32 -5.94 11.30 -4.61
N ALA A 33 -4.77 10.85 -5.07
CA ALA A 33 -3.69 11.74 -5.50
C ALA A 33 -4.12 12.63 -6.68
N ARG A 34 -4.76 12.03 -7.70
CA ARG A 34 -5.31 12.78 -8.85
C ARG A 34 -6.35 13.80 -8.43
N PHE A 35 -7.24 13.42 -7.51
CA PHE A 35 -8.25 14.33 -6.97
C PHE A 35 -7.60 15.52 -6.26
N GLN A 36 -6.60 15.31 -5.41
CA GLN A 36 -5.91 16.36 -4.69
C GLN A 36 -5.13 17.30 -5.63
N ARG A 37 -4.42 16.74 -6.61
CA ARG A 37 -3.74 17.52 -7.67
C ARG A 37 -4.73 18.34 -8.50
N GLY A 38 -5.88 17.76 -8.87
CA GLY A 38 -6.94 18.45 -9.60
C GLY A 38 -7.55 19.62 -8.82
N ARG A 39 -7.42 19.62 -7.50
CA ARG A 39 -7.80 20.74 -6.61
C ARG A 39 -6.69 21.77 -6.39
N GLY A 40 -5.56 21.62 -7.07
CA GLY A 40 -4.42 22.52 -6.97
C GLY A 40 -3.60 22.37 -5.68
N ARG A 41 -3.73 21.24 -4.96
CA ARG A 41 -2.88 20.95 -3.80
C ARG A 41 -1.54 20.38 -4.23
N GLU A 42 -0.45 20.83 -3.60
CA GLU A 42 0.85 20.20 -3.77
C GLU A 42 0.79 18.77 -3.20
N THR A 43 0.90 17.79 -4.08
CA THR A 43 0.66 16.38 -3.73
C THR A 43 1.85 15.54 -4.16
N LEU A 44 2.39 14.77 -3.23
CA LEU A 44 3.42 13.77 -3.46
C LEU A 44 2.84 12.37 -3.20
N TYR A 45 2.83 11.52 -4.22
CA TYR A 45 2.40 10.13 -4.11
C TYR A 45 3.58 9.18 -4.29
N ILE A 46 3.92 8.46 -3.24
CA ILE A 46 5.04 7.53 -3.15
C ILE A 46 4.53 6.10 -2.97
N CYS A 47 5.12 5.18 -3.71
CA CYS A 47 5.02 3.74 -3.51
C CYS A 47 6.39 3.12 -3.80
N ALA A 48 6.57 1.84 -3.47
CA ALA A 48 7.80 1.11 -3.74
C ALA A 48 7.51 -0.39 -3.82
N THR A 49 8.47 -1.18 -4.28
CA THR A 49 8.45 -2.64 -4.16
C THR A 49 9.05 -3.09 -2.84
N ASP A 50 8.37 -4.02 -2.17
CA ASP A 50 8.88 -4.73 -0.99
C ASP A 50 9.74 -5.92 -1.46
N GLU A 51 11.07 -5.80 -1.32
CA GLU A 51 12.04 -6.65 -1.98
C GLU A 51 12.79 -7.61 -1.04
N HIS A 52 12.67 -7.44 0.26
CA HIS A 52 13.41 -8.23 1.23
C HIS A 52 12.64 -9.42 1.78
N GLY A 53 13.33 -10.27 2.52
CA GLY A 53 12.75 -11.40 3.24
C GLY A 53 12.72 -12.73 2.51
N THR A 54 12.32 -13.74 3.25
CA THR A 54 12.30 -15.15 2.84
C THR A 54 11.56 -15.44 1.51
N PRO A 55 10.38 -14.83 1.24
CA PRO A 55 9.68 -15.11 -0.01
C PRO A 55 10.47 -14.70 -1.25
N THR A 56 11.24 -13.63 -1.16
CA THR A 56 12.08 -13.11 -2.24
C THR A 56 13.29 -14.03 -2.50
N GLU A 57 13.98 -14.43 -1.46
CA GLU A 57 15.12 -15.37 -1.61
C GLU A 57 14.67 -16.70 -2.25
N LEU A 58 13.53 -17.24 -1.80
CA LEU A 58 12.99 -18.49 -2.36
C LEU A 58 12.58 -18.33 -3.83
N ALA A 59 11.91 -17.23 -4.19
CA ALA A 59 11.51 -16.96 -5.57
C ALA A 59 12.71 -16.72 -6.49
N ALA A 60 13.74 -16.03 -6.02
CA ALA A 60 14.99 -15.83 -6.75
C ALA A 60 15.72 -17.17 -6.99
N ALA A 61 15.81 -18.02 -5.97
CA ALA A 61 16.43 -19.33 -6.07
C ALA A 61 15.66 -20.24 -7.06
N GLU A 62 14.33 -20.23 -7.04
CA GLU A 62 13.49 -20.96 -7.98
C GLU A 62 13.69 -20.46 -9.43
N ALA A 63 13.90 -19.16 -9.60
CA ALA A 63 14.20 -18.57 -10.90
C ALA A 63 15.67 -18.78 -11.36
N GLY A 64 16.53 -19.32 -10.50
CA GLY A 64 17.97 -19.50 -10.79
C GLY A 64 18.74 -18.17 -10.87
N LEU A 65 18.27 -17.13 -10.17
CA LEU A 65 18.85 -15.80 -10.14
C LEU A 65 19.35 -15.45 -8.74
N ASP A 66 20.28 -14.51 -8.65
CA ASP A 66 20.56 -13.85 -7.39
C ASP A 66 19.41 -12.89 -7.02
N PRO A 67 19.16 -12.65 -5.71
CA PRO A 67 18.04 -11.83 -5.27
C PRO A 67 18.04 -10.40 -5.84
N ALA A 68 19.19 -9.76 -6.00
CA ALA A 68 19.29 -8.40 -6.52
C ALA A 68 18.84 -8.32 -7.99
N THR A 69 19.30 -9.25 -8.82
CA THR A 69 18.89 -9.37 -10.23
C THR A 69 17.40 -9.72 -10.34
N PHE A 70 16.92 -10.68 -9.53
CA PHE A 70 15.51 -11.04 -9.49
C PHE A 70 14.62 -9.82 -9.17
N CYS A 71 14.98 -9.10 -8.10
CA CYS A 71 14.24 -7.90 -7.69
C CYS A 71 14.27 -6.80 -8.74
N ALA A 72 15.42 -6.54 -9.36
CA ALA A 72 15.53 -5.53 -10.41
C ALA A 72 14.61 -5.82 -11.61
N ASN A 73 14.57 -7.07 -12.06
CA ASN A 73 13.71 -7.51 -13.15
C ASN A 73 12.23 -7.42 -12.78
N ALA A 74 11.85 -7.91 -11.62
CA ALA A 74 10.46 -7.92 -11.16
C ALA A 74 9.95 -6.49 -10.87
N HIS A 75 10.80 -5.61 -10.31
CA HIS A 75 10.49 -4.20 -10.11
C HIS A 75 10.19 -3.50 -11.45
N ALA A 76 11.04 -3.69 -12.46
CA ALA A 76 10.82 -3.10 -13.78
C ALA A 76 9.47 -3.52 -14.39
N VAL A 77 9.11 -4.81 -14.24
CA VAL A 77 7.80 -5.32 -14.71
C VAL A 77 6.64 -4.68 -13.94
N GLN A 78 6.74 -4.59 -12.60
CA GLN A 78 5.69 -3.98 -11.79
C GLN A 78 5.54 -2.48 -12.07
N ALA A 79 6.64 -1.76 -12.29
CA ALA A 79 6.63 -0.36 -12.65
C ALA A 79 5.95 -0.12 -14.01
N ASP A 80 6.30 -0.93 -15.04
CA ASP A 80 5.66 -0.86 -16.36
C ASP A 80 4.16 -1.14 -16.29
N LEU A 81 3.76 -2.23 -15.64
CA LEU A 81 2.36 -2.58 -15.48
C LEU A 81 1.58 -1.50 -14.71
N GLY A 82 2.16 -0.92 -13.67
CA GLY A 82 1.55 0.18 -12.94
C GLY A 82 1.37 1.42 -13.79
N ALA A 83 2.38 1.82 -14.58
CA ALA A 83 2.29 2.92 -15.54
C ALA A 83 1.21 2.68 -16.58
N ARG A 84 1.13 1.48 -17.14
CA ARG A 84 0.08 1.08 -18.10
C ARG A 84 -1.32 1.03 -17.48
N PHE A 85 -1.44 0.72 -16.20
CA PHE A 85 -2.70 0.89 -15.43
C PHE A 85 -3.01 2.36 -15.12
N GLY A 86 -2.12 3.29 -15.45
CA GLY A 86 -2.26 4.71 -15.21
C GLY A 86 -2.08 5.08 -13.74
N LEU A 87 -1.31 4.33 -12.97
CA LEU A 87 -0.92 4.73 -11.62
C LEU A 87 0.07 5.90 -11.73
N SER A 88 -0.22 6.99 -11.03
CA SER A 88 0.46 8.29 -11.20
C SER A 88 1.31 8.64 -9.97
N TRP A 89 1.99 7.64 -9.38
CA TRP A 89 2.97 7.93 -8.34
C TRP A 89 4.06 8.88 -8.87
N ASP A 90 4.56 9.74 -8.01
CA ASP A 90 5.68 10.63 -8.31
C ASP A 90 7.00 9.87 -8.29
N HIS A 91 7.04 8.80 -7.49
CA HIS A 91 8.15 7.85 -7.45
C HIS A 91 7.66 6.44 -7.05
N PHE A 92 8.23 5.44 -7.72
CA PHE A 92 8.06 4.03 -7.41
C PHE A 92 9.42 3.46 -7.04
N GLY A 93 9.72 3.44 -5.73
CA GLY A 93 11.01 3.12 -5.16
C GLY A 93 11.24 1.62 -4.95
N ARG A 94 12.32 1.29 -4.23
CA ARG A 94 12.74 -0.08 -3.96
C ARG A 94 13.24 -0.22 -2.53
N SER A 95 12.68 -1.14 -1.74
CA SER A 95 13.18 -1.34 -0.37
C SER A 95 14.65 -1.82 -0.32
N SER A 96 15.19 -2.34 -1.44
CA SER A 96 16.62 -2.66 -1.58
C SER A 96 17.49 -1.48 -2.01
N SER A 97 16.95 -0.25 -2.06
CA SER A 97 17.72 0.93 -2.45
C SER A 97 18.80 1.29 -1.42
N PRO A 98 19.88 1.95 -1.86
CA PRO A 98 20.90 2.47 -0.93
C PRO A 98 20.31 3.45 0.10
N GLN A 99 19.30 4.24 -0.28
CA GLN A 99 18.62 5.18 0.59
C GLN A 99 17.89 4.44 1.72
N ASN A 100 17.19 3.33 1.39
CA ASN A 100 16.52 2.54 2.42
C ASN A 100 17.50 1.82 3.35
N HIS A 101 18.59 1.30 2.81
CA HIS A 101 19.64 0.70 3.63
C HIS A 101 20.21 1.71 4.63
N LEU A 102 20.54 2.92 4.16
CA LEU A 102 21.08 3.98 5.01
C LEU A 102 20.06 4.40 6.09
N GLN A 103 18.80 4.63 5.70
CA GLN A 103 17.76 5.11 6.61
C GLN A 103 17.43 4.06 7.67
N THR A 104 17.34 2.78 7.27
CA THR A 104 17.06 1.66 8.18
C THR A 104 18.17 1.49 9.22
N GLN A 105 19.42 1.55 8.80
CA GLN A 105 20.57 1.46 9.71
C GLN A 105 20.61 2.67 10.67
N MET A 106 20.33 3.88 10.17
CA MET A 106 20.26 5.07 11.01
C MET A 106 19.15 4.96 12.06
N PHE A 107 17.97 4.48 11.69
CA PHE A 107 16.86 4.30 12.63
C PHE A 107 17.19 3.23 13.68
N ALA A 108 17.73 2.10 13.26
CA ALA A 108 18.13 1.05 14.18
C ALA A 108 19.17 1.53 15.19
N ARG A 109 20.19 2.28 14.74
CA ARG A 109 21.17 2.91 15.60
C ARG A 109 20.53 3.85 16.62
N GLN A 110 19.67 4.76 16.17
CA GLN A 110 18.98 5.72 17.05
C GLN A 110 18.08 5.02 18.07
N LEU A 111 17.38 3.97 17.66
CA LEU A 111 16.56 3.15 18.56
C LEU A 111 17.40 2.43 19.61
N TRP A 112 18.58 1.93 19.26
CA TRP A 112 19.51 1.31 20.19
C TRP A 112 20.05 2.34 21.19
N GLU A 113 20.60 3.42 20.69
CA GLU A 113 21.15 4.50 21.52
C GLU A 113 20.09 5.17 22.40
N GLY A 114 18.81 5.13 21.99
CA GLY A 114 17.65 5.57 22.76
C GLY A 114 17.11 4.55 23.77
N GLY A 115 17.63 3.30 23.78
CA GLY A 115 17.16 2.23 24.67
C GLY A 115 15.85 1.57 24.26
N PHE A 116 15.44 1.73 23.00
CA PHE A 116 14.24 1.12 22.43
C PHE A 116 14.50 -0.22 21.71
N LEU A 117 15.76 -0.62 21.60
CA LEU A 117 16.16 -1.98 21.19
C LEU A 117 16.81 -2.72 22.35
N GLU A 118 16.63 -4.04 22.34
CA GLU A 118 17.35 -4.94 23.22
C GLU A 118 17.78 -6.20 22.46
N GLU A 119 18.85 -6.83 22.93
CA GLU A 119 19.31 -8.12 22.43
C GLU A 119 18.65 -9.25 23.21
N ARG A 120 18.15 -10.24 22.48
CA ARG A 120 17.63 -11.50 23.05
C ARG A 120 18.21 -12.69 22.30
N VAL A 121 18.51 -13.75 23.04
CA VAL A 121 18.81 -15.05 22.45
C VAL A 121 17.50 -15.81 22.26
N THR A 122 17.28 -16.32 21.06
CA THR A 122 16.08 -17.10 20.71
C THR A 122 16.47 -18.45 20.13
N GLN A 123 15.61 -19.43 20.33
CA GLN A 123 15.75 -20.75 19.72
C GLN A 123 15.33 -20.68 18.27
N GLN A 124 16.21 -21.05 17.34
CA GLN A 124 15.96 -20.98 15.90
C GLN A 124 16.22 -22.34 15.23
N VAL A 125 15.44 -22.62 14.19
CA VAL A 125 15.61 -23.85 13.39
C VAL A 125 16.85 -23.69 12.51
N TYR A 126 17.75 -24.69 12.56
CA TYR A 126 18.97 -24.77 11.75
C TYR A 126 18.99 -26.06 10.93
N SER A 127 19.26 -25.96 9.64
CA SER A 127 19.50 -27.11 8.77
C SER A 127 20.98 -27.40 8.66
N ARG A 128 21.41 -28.61 9.04
CA ARG A 128 22.77 -29.05 8.89
C ARG A 128 23.16 -29.29 7.43
N ALA A 129 22.18 -29.79 6.64
CA ALA A 129 22.37 -30.03 5.22
C ALA A 129 22.58 -28.71 4.45
N ASP A 130 21.78 -27.67 4.75
CA ASP A 130 21.88 -26.38 4.10
C ASP A 130 22.92 -25.45 4.75
N ARG A 131 23.42 -25.81 5.94
CA ARG A 131 24.38 -25.06 6.75
C ARG A 131 23.92 -23.64 7.08
N ARG A 132 22.61 -23.46 7.29
CA ARG A 132 22.02 -22.16 7.60
C ARG A 132 20.85 -22.26 8.56
N PHE A 133 20.52 -21.17 9.21
CA PHE A 133 19.25 -21.01 9.91
C PHE A 133 18.09 -20.98 8.89
N LEU A 134 16.95 -21.47 9.32
CA LEU A 134 15.72 -21.53 8.52
C LEU A 134 14.63 -20.67 9.17
N PRO A 135 14.68 -19.34 9.02
CA PRO A 135 13.65 -18.48 9.56
C PRO A 135 12.35 -18.59 8.77
N ASP A 136 11.23 -18.37 9.47
CA ASP A 136 9.91 -18.17 8.88
C ASP A 136 9.55 -19.26 7.83
N ARG A 137 9.37 -18.88 6.57
CA ARG A 137 8.90 -19.74 5.48
C ARG A 137 9.92 -20.75 4.96
N TYR A 138 11.15 -20.70 5.45
CA TYR A 138 12.17 -21.72 5.14
C TYR A 138 11.91 -23.07 5.81
N VAL A 139 11.03 -23.11 6.83
CA VAL A 139 10.59 -24.37 7.44
C VAL A 139 9.23 -24.74 6.91
N ILE A 140 9.09 -25.97 6.46
CA ILE A 140 7.82 -26.62 6.11
C ILE A 140 7.62 -27.78 7.08
N GLY A 141 6.40 -27.94 7.58
CA GLY A 141 6.07 -29.03 8.47
C GLY A 141 4.57 -29.21 8.65
N THR A 142 4.19 -30.05 9.61
CA THR A 142 2.78 -30.25 9.95
C THR A 142 2.35 -29.23 11.00
N CYS A 143 1.27 -28.51 10.73
CA CYS A 143 0.70 -27.53 11.68
C CYS A 143 0.25 -28.23 12.97
N PRO A 144 0.72 -27.83 14.15
CA PRO A 144 0.33 -28.44 15.42
C PRO A 144 -1.15 -28.22 15.78
N HIS A 145 -1.81 -27.24 15.14
CA HIS A 145 -3.18 -26.87 15.44
C HIS A 145 -4.23 -27.57 14.56
N CYS A 146 -3.95 -27.79 13.29
CA CYS A 146 -4.94 -28.31 12.35
C CYS A 146 -4.47 -29.54 11.54
N GLY A 147 -3.23 -30.01 11.72
CA GLY A 147 -2.70 -31.17 11.03
C GLY A 147 -2.33 -30.96 9.57
N TYR A 148 -2.36 -29.74 9.05
CA TYR A 148 -1.98 -29.46 7.67
C TYR A 148 -0.48 -29.72 7.45
N GLU A 149 -0.11 -30.64 6.56
CA GLU A 149 1.25 -31.17 6.41
C GLU A 149 2.22 -30.27 5.64
N SER A 150 1.73 -29.19 5.05
CA SER A 150 2.55 -28.24 4.28
C SER A 150 2.52 -26.83 4.89
N ALA A 151 2.32 -26.74 6.20
CA ALA A 151 2.35 -25.45 6.91
C ALA A 151 3.73 -24.81 6.85
N ARG A 152 3.77 -23.50 6.65
CA ARG A 152 4.98 -22.69 6.71
C ARG A 152 5.22 -22.21 8.15
N GLY A 153 6.48 -21.93 8.48
CA GLY A 153 6.87 -21.59 9.85
C GLY A 153 6.40 -20.21 10.34
N ASP A 154 5.89 -19.35 9.47
CA ASP A 154 5.35 -18.04 9.84
C ASP A 154 3.83 -18.07 10.12
N GLN A 155 3.08 -18.79 9.28
CA GLN A 155 1.62 -18.88 9.37
C GLN A 155 1.12 -20.13 8.65
N CYS A 156 0.16 -20.81 9.23
CA CYS A 156 -0.52 -21.92 8.58
C CYS A 156 -1.47 -21.40 7.50
N GLU A 157 -1.28 -21.82 6.25
CA GLU A 157 -2.12 -21.41 5.12
C GLU A 157 -3.56 -21.99 5.20
N ASN A 158 -3.73 -23.08 5.95
CA ASN A 158 -5.05 -23.72 6.11
C ASN A 158 -5.88 -23.09 7.25
N CYS A 159 -5.31 -22.94 8.46
CA CYS A 159 -6.06 -22.43 9.62
C CYS A 159 -5.72 -20.99 9.99
N THR A 160 -4.83 -20.33 9.24
CA THR A 160 -4.42 -18.94 9.38
C THR A 160 -3.76 -18.56 10.72
N ARG A 161 -3.46 -19.53 11.58
CA ARG A 161 -2.75 -19.25 12.84
C ARG A 161 -1.29 -18.91 12.58
N VAL A 162 -0.80 -17.92 13.30
CA VAL A 162 0.63 -17.61 13.36
C VAL A 162 1.34 -18.78 14.02
N LEU A 163 2.47 -19.18 13.47
CA LEU A 163 3.30 -20.30 13.91
C LEU A 163 4.72 -19.80 14.22
N ASP A 164 5.40 -20.51 15.13
CA ASP A 164 6.85 -20.44 15.24
C ASP A 164 7.44 -21.61 14.42
N PRO A 165 8.49 -21.41 13.60
CA PRO A 165 9.16 -22.50 12.89
C PRO A 165 9.56 -23.68 13.79
N ALA A 166 9.91 -23.41 15.03
CA ALA A 166 10.31 -24.43 16.00
C ALA A 166 9.15 -25.31 16.49
N ASP A 167 7.89 -24.84 16.37
CA ASP A 167 6.71 -25.55 16.81
C ASP A 167 6.13 -26.51 15.74
N LEU A 168 6.60 -26.43 14.50
CA LEU A 168 6.12 -27.31 13.43
C LEU A 168 6.48 -28.76 13.70
N LEU A 169 5.52 -29.66 13.51
CA LEU A 169 5.74 -31.10 13.59
C LEU A 169 6.38 -31.59 12.27
N HIS A 170 7.31 -32.52 12.39
CA HIS A 170 8.05 -33.08 11.23
C HIS A 170 8.66 -31.99 10.33
N PRO A 171 9.44 -31.03 10.90
CA PRO A 171 9.98 -29.93 10.14
C PRO A 171 10.98 -30.41 9.09
N ARG A 172 10.98 -29.73 7.95
CA ARG A 172 11.95 -29.91 6.86
C ARG A 172 12.32 -28.58 6.23
N SER A 173 13.52 -28.53 5.67
CA SER A 173 13.97 -27.35 4.92
C SER A 173 13.13 -27.18 3.64
N ALA A 174 12.66 -25.96 3.38
CA ALA A 174 12.03 -25.59 2.12
C ALA A 174 13.02 -25.52 0.95
N VAL A 175 14.33 -25.44 1.23
CA VAL A 175 15.40 -25.35 0.22
C VAL A 175 15.76 -26.73 -0.31
N SER A 176 16.20 -27.61 0.59
CA SER A 176 16.71 -28.95 0.22
C SER A 176 15.72 -30.07 0.45
N GLY A 177 14.62 -29.85 1.16
CA GLY A 177 13.72 -30.89 1.65
C GLY A 177 14.28 -31.71 2.81
N SER A 178 15.51 -31.39 3.28
CA SER A 178 16.19 -32.13 4.34
C SER A 178 15.43 -32.06 5.67
N THR A 179 15.38 -33.20 6.36
CA THR A 179 14.88 -33.32 7.74
C THR A 179 15.99 -33.31 8.78
N ASP A 180 17.27 -33.15 8.35
CA ASP A 180 18.41 -33.00 9.25
C ASP A 180 18.43 -31.61 9.85
N ILE A 181 17.55 -31.41 10.83
CA ILE A 181 17.23 -30.13 11.46
C ILE A 181 17.53 -30.21 12.95
N GLU A 182 18.09 -29.15 13.48
CA GLU A 182 18.31 -28.96 14.92
C GLU A 182 17.86 -27.57 15.36
N ILE A 183 17.67 -27.41 16.66
CA ILE A 183 17.39 -26.11 17.27
C ILE A 183 18.72 -25.54 17.78
N ARG A 184 19.01 -24.29 17.44
CA ARG A 184 20.21 -23.57 17.87
C ARG A 184 19.83 -22.20 18.43
N ASP A 185 20.66 -21.72 19.34
CA ASP A 185 20.58 -20.34 19.82
C ASP A 185 21.01 -19.38 18.73
N SER A 186 20.24 -18.32 18.56
CA SER A 186 20.58 -17.18 17.73
C SER A 186 20.23 -15.86 18.42
N LYS A 187 21.14 -14.88 18.35
CA LYS A 187 20.94 -13.58 18.97
C LYS A 187 20.26 -12.63 18.00
N HIS A 188 19.22 -11.95 18.46
CA HIS A 188 18.44 -11.01 17.66
C HIS A 188 18.18 -9.70 18.40
N LEU A 189 17.98 -8.62 17.63
CA LEU A 189 17.48 -7.35 18.13
C LEU A 189 15.96 -7.36 18.20
N PHE A 190 15.42 -6.86 19.31
CA PHE A 190 13.99 -6.72 19.55
C PHE A 190 13.64 -5.26 19.75
N LEU A 191 12.68 -4.75 18.97
CA LEU A 191 12.06 -3.45 19.19
C LEU A 191 11.08 -3.57 20.36
N ARG A 192 11.31 -2.77 21.39
CA ARG A 192 10.52 -2.73 22.65
C ARG A 192 9.18 -2.01 22.43
N GLN A 193 8.34 -2.59 21.57
CA GLN A 193 7.03 -2.02 21.22
C GLN A 193 6.12 -1.84 22.41
N SER A 194 6.25 -2.69 23.43
CA SER A 194 5.49 -2.63 24.68
C SER A 194 5.59 -1.26 25.37
N LEU A 195 6.71 -0.56 25.23
CA LEU A 195 6.92 0.77 25.81
C LEU A 195 6.01 1.85 25.21
N PHE A 196 5.46 1.62 24.03
CA PHE A 196 4.65 2.59 23.31
C PHE A 196 3.14 2.33 23.40
N SER A 197 2.72 1.26 24.09
CA SER A 197 1.32 0.78 24.11
C SER A 197 0.31 1.88 24.48
N ASP A 198 0.56 2.63 25.54
CA ASP A 198 -0.36 3.68 26.01
C ASP A 198 -0.43 4.85 25.01
N ARG A 199 0.73 5.31 24.51
CA ARG A 199 0.82 6.40 23.51
C ARG A 199 0.15 6.02 22.20
N LEU A 200 0.29 4.76 21.74
CA LEU A 200 -0.39 4.25 20.57
C LEU A 200 -1.90 4.22 20.78
N ARG A 201 -2.35 3.71 21.94
CA ARG A 201 -3.77 3.67 22.29
C ARG A 201 -4.39 5.06 22.26
N GLU A 202 -3.79 6.00 22.95
CA GLU A 202 -4.23 7.40 22.97
C GLU A 202 -4.32 7.98 21.55
N GLY A 203 -3.27 7.78 20.75
CA GLY A 203 -3.20 8.26 19.38
C GLY A 203 -4.27 7.64 18.46
N ILE A 204 -4.56 6.34 18.60
CA ILE A 204 -5.59 5.64 17.80
C ILE A 204 -6.99 6.08 18.26
N GLU A 205 -7.23 6.19 19.58
CA GLU A 205 -8.51 6.61 20.12
C GLU A 205 -8.87 8.05 19.73
N ALA A 206 -7.89 8.95 19.73
CA ALA A 206 -8.06 10.33 19.26
C ALA A 206 -8.44 10.42 17.75
N ARG A 207 -8.21 9.35 17.00
CA ARG A 207 -8.56 9.26 15.57
C ARG A 207 -9.83 8.49 15.27
N LYS A 208 -10.53 7.99 16.30
CA LYS A 208 -11.88 7.40 16.11
C LYS A 208 -12.82 8.40 15.44
N GLY A 209 -13.55 7.94 14.43
CA GLY A 209 -14.43 8.80 13.62
C GLY A 209 -13.71 9.51 12.43
N ARG A 210 -12.40 9.65 12.48
CA ARG A 210 -11.58 10.11 11.33
C ARG A 210 -11.03 8.93 10.54
N TRP A 211 -10.43 7.97 11.22
CA TRP A 211 -10.00 6.72 10.62
C TRP A 211 -11.19 5.75 10.47
N PRO A 212 -11.21 4.91 9.43
CA PRO A 212 -12.23 3.88 9.27
C PRO A 212 -12.31 2.96 10.50
N LEU A 213 -13.53 2.51 10.82
CA LEU A 213 -13.76 1.57 11.91
C LEU A 213 -12.91 0.29 11.76
N LEU A 214 -12.74 -0.20 10.52
CA LEU A 214 -11.87 -1.34 10.21
C LEU A 214 -10.46 -1.14 10.77
N VAL A 215 -9.85 0.02 10.53
CA VAL A 215 -8.49 0.36 10.95
C VAL A 215 -8.39 0.44 12.46
N THR A 216 -9.28 1.22 13.09
CA THR A 216 -9.23 1.42 14.56
C THR A 216 -9.53 0.15 15.32
N SER A 217 -10.44 -0.70 14.82
CA SER A 217 -10.78 -1.98 15.46
C SER A 217 -9.62 -2.97 15.41
N ILE A 218 -8.93 -3.09 14.28
CA ILE A 218 -7.77 -3.97 14.15
C ILE A 218 -6.63 -3.48 15.06
N ALA A 219 -6.34 -2.18 15.02
CA ALA A 219 -5.26 -1.59 15.81
C ALA A 219 -5.49 -1.74 17.31
N LEU A 220 -6.70 -1.43 17.80
CA LEU A 220 -7.03 -1.57 19.22
C LEU A 220 -7.04 -3.02 19.67
N LYS A 221 -7.51 -3.96 18.82
CA LYS A 221 -7.45 -5.38 19.15
C LYS A 221 -6.02 -5.85 19.42
N TRP A 222 -5.04 -5.43 18.61
CA TRP A 222 -3.63 -5.75 18.82
C TRP A 222 -3.10 -5.22 20.17
N LEU A 223 -3.54 -4.03 20.59
CA LEU A 223 -3.19 -3.46 21.89
C LEU A 223 -3.90 -4.18 23.05
N ASP A 224 -5.14 -4.62 22.85
CA ASP A 224 -5.93 -5.34 23.86
C ASP A 224 -5.40 -6.76 24.13
N GLU A 225 -4.81 -7.40 23.10
CA GLU A 225 -4.14 -8.71 23.23
C GLU A 225 -2.78 -8.61 23.96
N GLY A 226 -2.31 -7.39 24.24
CA GLY A 226 -1.03 -7.12 24.90
C GLY A 226 0.12 -7.03 23.86
N LEU A 227 0.59 -5.80 23.63
CA LEU A 227 1.64 -5.55 22.65
C LEU A 227 2.97 -6.19 23.08
N GLN A 228 3.44 -7.14 22.30
CA GLN A 228 4.71 -7.84 22.51
C GLN A 228 5.85 -7.14 21.78
N ASP A 229 7.05 -7.17 22.38
CA ASP A 229 8.27 -6.75 21.71
C ASP A 229 8.56 -7.62 20.48
N ARG A 230 9.08 -7.01 19.42
CA ARG A 230 9.20 -7.69 18.13
C ARG A 230 10.64 -7.82 17.68
N GLY A 231 11.05 -9.04 17.33
CA GLY A 231 12.35 -9.30 16.71
C GLY A 231 12.45 -8.62 15.33
N ILE A 232 13.43 -7.73 15.19
CA ILE A 232 13.64 -6.93 13.98
C ILE A 232 14.86 -7.35 13.17
N THR A 233 15.48 -8.49 13.49
CA THR A 233 16.58 -9.06 12.72
C THR A 233 16.30 -10.51 12.35
N ARG A 234 16.96 -11.00 11.29
CA ARG A 234 16.84 -12.38 10.81
C ARG A 234 18.18 -12.91 10.34
N ASP A 235 18.33 -14.24 10.44
CA ASP A 235 19.43 -14.99 9.86
C ASP A 235 19.14 -15.27 8.37
N LEU A 236 19.23 -14.25 7.53
CA LEU A 236 19.04 -14.28 6.08
C LEU A 236 20.21 -13.63 5.38
N ASP A 237 20.38 -13.92 4.09
CA ASP A 237 21.44 -13.33 3.28
C ASP A 237 20.96 -12.09 2.50
N TRP A 238 19.63 -11.97 2.25
CA TRP A 238 19.03 -10.87 1.50
C TRP A 238 18.16 -9.97 2.39
N GLY A 239 18.60 -8.74 2.59
CA GLY A 239 17.98 -7.71 3.41
C GLY A 239 18.94 -6.57 3.69
N VAL A 240 18.52 -5.59 4.49
CA VAL A 240 19.39 -4.53 4.98
C VAL A 240 20.33 -5.10 6.04
N PRO A 241 21.67 -5.10 5.85
CA PRO A 241 22.62 -5.67 6.83
C PRO A 241 22.57 -4.95 8.18
N VAL A 242 22.78 -5.67 9.26
CA VAL A 242 22.94 -5.08 10.59
C VAL A 242 24.40 -4.67 10.78
N ASN A 243 24.68 -3.36 10.71
CA ASN A 243 26.02 -2.79 10.90
C ASN A 243 26.11 -2.12 12.27
N ALA A 244 26.27 -2.93 13.34
CA ALA A 244 26.23 -2.43 14.71
C ALA A 244 27.60 -1.96 15.25
N ALA A 245 28.68 -2.07 14.46
CA ALA A 245 30.06 -1.77 14.92
C ALA A 245 30.25 -0.30 15.34
N ASP A 246 29.54 0.62 14.70
CA ASP A 246 29.66 2.06 14.94
C ASP A 246 28.54 2.62 15.85
N TRP A 247 27.73 1.74 16.47
CA TRP A 247 26.67 2.19 17.36
C TRP A 247 27.23 2.58 18.74
N GLY A 248 26.77 3.69 19.25
CA GLY A 248 27.09 4.16 20.60
C GLY A 248 26.48 3.24 21.67
N PRO A 249 26.84 3.47 22.96
CA PRO A 249 26.20 2.76 24.05
C PRO A 249 24.74 3.20 24.20
N ASN A 250 23.89 2.25 24.62
CA ASN A 250 22.51 2.54 25.01
C ASN A 250 22.48 3.28 26.38
N PRO A 251 21.29 3.72 26.87
CA PRO A 251 21.18 4.45 28.15
C PRO A 251 21.67 3.66 29.38
N GLU A 252 21.80 2.33 29.27
CA GLU A 252 22.35 1.46 30.31
C GLU A 252 23.88 1.33 30.22
N GLY A 253 24.53 2.01 29.26
CA GLY A 253 25.97 1.96 29.04
C GLY A 253 26.45 0.72 28.28
N ARG A 254 25.55 -0.08 27.69
CA ARG A 254 25.89 -1.28 26.92
C ARG A 254 26.09 -0.94 25.45
N THR A 255 27.17 -1.46 24.86
CA THR A 255 27.38 -1.50 23.40
C THR A 255 26.74 -2.76 22.83
N PRO A 256 26.34 -2.76 21.52
CA PRO A 256 25.78 -3.95 20.92
C PRO A 256 26.82 -5.07 20.78
N ASP A 257 26.36 -6.32 20.84
CA ASP A 257 27.20 -7.49 20.56
C ASP A 257 27.40 -7.64 19.04
N VAL A 258 28.46 -7.01 18.53
CA VAL A 258 28.76 -7.00 17.10
C VAL A 258 28.98 -8.39 16.54
N GLU A 259 29.62 -9.30 17.29
CA GLU A 259 29.85 -10.68 16.84
C GLU A 259 28.55 -11.49 16.78
N GLY A 260 27.68 -11.36 17.79
CA GLY A 260 26.39 -12.03 17.84
C GLY A 260 25.39 -11.53 16.79
N LEU A 261 25.60 -10.32 16.27
CA LEU A 261 24.77 -9.71 15.22
C LEU A 261 25.39 -9.80 13.81
N ALA A 262 26.63 -10.32 13.70
CA ALA A 262 27.30 -10.43 12.42
C ALA A 262 26.55 -11.33 11.44
N GLY A 263 26.49 -10.92 10.17
CA GLY A 263 25.82 -11.67 9.11
C GLY A 263 24.29 -11.67 9.17
N LYS A 264 23.69 -10.87 10.06
CA LYS A 264 22.23 -10.72 10.12
C LYS A 264 21.74 -9.55 9.27
N VAL A 265 20.50 -9.65 8.86
CA VAL A 265 19.77 -8.56 8.18
C VAL A 265 18.58 -8.10 9.02
N PHE A 266 18.12 -6.89 8.77
CA PHE A 266 16.85 -6.43 9.34
C PHE A 266 15.68 -7.20 8.75
N TYR A 267 14.65 -7.41 9.57
CA TYR A 267 13.42 -8.06 9.17
C TYR A 267 12.61 -7.15 8.26
N VAL A 268 12.08 -7.68 7.18
CA VAL A 268 11.36 -6.95 6.14
C VAL A 268 10.26 -6.02 6.68
N TRP A 269 9.56 -6.40 7.73
CA TRP A 269 8.53 -5.54 8.36
C TRP A 269 9.08 -4.40 9.22
N PHE A 270 10.41 -4.35 9.41
CA PHE A 270 11.08 -3.20 9.99
C PHE A 270 11.53 -2.22 8.91
N ASP A 271 12.17 -2.70 7.86
CA ASP A 271 12.71 -1.84 6.80
C ASP A 271 11.69 -1.41 5.74
N ALA A 272 10.69 -2.25 5.41
CA ALA A 272 9.68 -1.92 4.41
C ALA A 272 8.85 -0.65 4.73
N PRO A 273 8.39 -0.39 5.96
CA PRO A 273 7.72 0.87 6.26
C PRO A 273 8.65 2.09 6.25
N ILE A 274 9.94 1.90 6.51
CA ILE A 274 10.96 2.97 6.42
C ILE A 274 11.14 3.40 4.97
N GLU A 275 10.92 2.50 4.02
CA GLU A 275 10.99 2.78 2.59
C GLU A 275 10.09 3.92 2.14
N TYR A 276 8.97 4.20 2.79
CA TYR A 276 8.17 5.40 2.45
C TYR A 276 8.97 6.70 2.58
N ILE A 277 9.83 6.77 3.58
CA ILE A 277 10.74 7.90 3.79
C ILE A 277 11.86 7.84 2.77
N SER A 278 12.45 6.66 2.58
CA SER A 278 13.59 6.43 1.69
C SER A 278 13.22 6.66 0.23
N ALA A 279 12.06 6.19 -0.22
CA ALA A 279 11.55 6.45 -1.57
C ALA A 279 11.26 7.95 -1.81
N THR A 280 10.98 8.71 -0.78
CA THR A 280 10.90 10.17 -0.91
C THR A 280 12.28 10.79 -1.14
N ALA A 281 13.33 10.25 -0.51
CA ALA A 281 14.71 10.64 -0.80
C ALA A 281 15.14 10.21 -2.21
N GLU A 282 14.79 8.99 -2.65
CA GLU A 282 15.02 8.53 -4.02
C GLU A 282 14.35 9.46 -5.05
N TRP A 283 13.11 9.87 -4.80
CA TRP A 283 12.38 10.84 -5.63
C TRP A 283 13.14 12.16 -5.77
N ALA A 284 13.67 12.69 -4.67
CA ALA A 284 14.42 13.94 -4.68
C ALA A 284 15.76 13.78 -5.42
N ASP A 285 16.49 12.67 -5.18
CA ASP A 285 17.75 12.34 -5.85
C ASP A 285 17.57 12.21 -7.36
N ALA A 286 16.53 11.54 -7.79
CA ALA A 286 16.19 11.37 -9.22
C ALA A 286 15.95 12.72 -9.90
N ARG A 287 15.28 13.67 -9.23
CA ARG A 287 15.04 15.04 -9.75
C ARG A 287 16.30 15.89 -9.78
N ALA A 288 17.20 15.69 -8.83
CA ALA A 288 18.47 16.40 -8.76
C ALA A 288 19.55 15.82 -9.70
N GLY A 289 19.21 14.85 -10.54
CA GLY A 289 20.14 14.19 -11.43
C GLY A 289 21.14 13.26 -10.73
N GLY A 290 20.70 12.63 -9.63
CA GLY A 290 21.50 11.68 -8.83
C GLY A 290 22.53 12.35 -7.90
N LYS A 291 22.48 13.66 -7.75
CA LYS A 291 23.19 14.35 -6.68
C LYS A 291 22.27 14.36 -5.47
N ALA A 292 22.82 14.01 -4.29
CA ALA A 292 22.08 14.13 -3.03
C ALA A 292 21.38 15.51 -3.04
N ALA A 293 20.07 15.48 -3.19
CA ALA A 293 19.31 16.71 -3.21
C ALA A 293 19.52 17.37 -1.84
N ASP A 294 19.71 18.65 -1.83
CA ASP A 294 19.47 19.45 -0.63
C ASP A 294 18.21 18.92 0.04
N ALA A 295 18.15 18.92 1.35
CA ALA A 295 17.12 18.34 2.23
C ALA A 295 15.64 18.64 1.86
N ASP A 296 15.34 18.89 0.58
CA ASP A 296 13.99 19.22 0.06
C ASP A 296 12.97 18.09 0.31
N TRP A 297 13.41 16.85 0.30
CA TRP A 297 12.54 15.72 0.62
C TRP A 297 12.14 15.66 2.09
N GLU A 298 13.02 16.14 3.01
CA GLU A 298 12.74 16.16 4.44
C GLU A 298 11.56 17.09 4.80
N ARG A 299 11.26 18.08 3.97
CA ARG A 299 10.09 18.96 4.16
C ARG A 299 8.75 18.21 4.16
N TRP A 300 8.73 16.99 3.66
CA TRP A 300 7.55 16.14 3.68
C TRP A 300 7.43 15.34 4.97
N TRP A 301 8.53 15.17 5.70
CA TRP A 301 8.63 14.24 6.82
C TRP A 301 9.07 14.84 8.14
N ARG A 302 9.85 15.93 8.13
CA ARG A 302 10.47 16.48 9.33
C ARG A 302 9.71 17.68 9.87
N GLN A 303 9.26 17.59 11.14
CA GLN A 303 8.61 18.69 11.84
C GLN A 303 9.68 19.70 12.37
N PRO A 304 9.36 21.00 12.46
CA PRO A 304 8.07 21.62 12.18
C PRO A 304 7.81 21.92 10.69
N VAL A 305 8.77 21.72 9.79
CA VAL A 305 8.62 22.05 8.37
C VAL A 305 7.49 21.27 7.70
N ALA A 306 7.21 20.04 8.17
CA ALA A 306 6.14 19.19 7.68
C ALA A 306 4.78 19.39 8.39
N ASP A 307 4.60 20.43 9.19
CA ASP A 307 3.34 20.64 9.93
C ASP A 307 2.15 20.95 9.01
N ASP A 308 2.39 21.54 7.84
CA ASP A 308 1.37 21.79 6.83
C ASP A 308 1.12 20.59 5.88
N VAL A 309 1.87 19.49 6.04
CA VAL A 309 1.68 18.25 5.29
C VAL A 309 0.58 17.42 5.94
N THR A 310 -0.42 17.01 5.17
CA THR A 310 -1.33 15.93 5.57
C THR A 310 -0.80 14.61 5.01
N TYR A 311 -0.38 13.71 5.89
CA TYR A 311 0.13 12.39 5.52
C TYR A 311 -0.98 11.34 5.52
N VAL A 312 -1.24 10.75 4.36
CA VAL A 312 -2.32 9.78 4.12
C VAL A 312 -1.75 8.45 3.63
N GLN A 313 -2.10 7.35 4.30
CA GLN A 313 -1.69 6.00 3.91
C GLN A 313 -2.88 5.15 3.46
N PHE A 314 -2.66 4.35 2.39
CA PHE A 314 -3.63 3.39 1.84
C PHE A 314 -3.10 1.97 1.92
N MET A 315 -3.93 1.01 2.41
CA MET A 315 -3.49 -0.37 2.59
C MET A 315 -4.62 -1.38 2.68
N GLY A 316 -4.32 -2.66 2.48
CA GLY A 316 -5.19 -3.76 2.86
C GLY A 316 -5.25 -3.94 4.39
N LYS A 317 -6.33 -4.57 4.88
CA LYS A 317 -6.55 -4.78 6.32
C LYS A 317 -5.46 -5.59 7.02
N ASP A 318 -4.78 -6.45 6.29
CA ASP A 318 -3.64 -7.24 6.73
C ASP A 318 -2.40 -6.41 7.05
N ASN A 319 -2.26 -5.25 6.43
CA ASN A 319 -1.17 -4.30 6.66
C ASN A 319 -1.43 -3.31 7.81
N VAL A 320 -2.66 -3.22 8.30
CA VAL A 320 -3.04 -2.26 9.34
C VAL A 320 -2.14 -2.33 10.59
N PRO A 321 -1.83 -3.52 11.18
CA PRO A 321 -0.99 -3.58 12.37
C PRO A 321 0.41 -2.99 12.17
N PHE A 322 1.00 -3.17 11.00
CA PHE A 322 2.34 -2.66 10.70
C PHE A 322 2.37 -1.13 10.60
N HIS A 323 1.26 -0.52 10.13
CA HIS A 323 1.13 0.92 9.93
C HIS A 323 0.49 1.67 11.11
N THR A 324 -0.18 0.95 12.03
CA THR A 324 -0.77 1.54 13.23
C THR A 324 0.03 1.24 14.50
N VAL A 325 0.88 0.23 14.46
CA VAL A 325 1.70 -0.20 15.61
C VAL A 325 3.19 -0.23 15.25
N GLY A 326 3.61 -1.10 14.32
CA GLY A 326 5.04 -1.34 14.05
C GLY A 326 5.80 -0.07 13.65
N PHE A 327 5.42 0.53 12.53
CA PHE A 327 6.06 1.75 12.03
C PHE A 327 5.90 2.96 12.98
N PRO A 328 4.73 3.23 13.57
CA PRO A 328 4.61 4.25 14.61
C PRO A 328 5.53 4.03 15.81
N CYS A 329 5.73 2.80 16.29
CA CYS A 329 6.71 2.53 17.36
C CYS A 329 8.13 2.89 16.93
N THR A 330 8.53 2.54 15.70
CA THR A 330 9.83 2.93 15.15
C THR A 330 9.98 4.45 15.16
N LEU A 331 9.01 5.18 14.60
CA LEU A 331 9.05 6.64 14.53
C LEU A 331 8.99 7.30 15.91
N MET A 332 8.18 6.80 16.84
CA MET A 332 8.11 7.33 18.20
C MET A 332 9.45 7.15 18.94
N GLY A 333 10.11 6.01 18.75
CA GLY A 333 11.42 5.76 19.36
C GLY A 333 12.51 6.68 18.82
N VAL A 334 12.60 6.86 17.50
CA VAL A 334 13.60 7.76 16.90
C VAL A 334 13.26 9.24 17.10
N ASN A 335 12.03 9.56 17.44
CA ASN A 335 11.59 10.92 17.76
C ASN A 335 11.87 11.33 19.20
N GLU A 336 12.20 10.39 20.09
CA GLU A 336 12.45 10.71 21.48
C GLU A 336 13.67 11.62 21.63
N GLY A 337 13.47 12.83 22.18
CA GLY A 337 14.51 13.83 22.28
C GLY A 337 14.95 14.50 20.96
N ALA A 338 14.31 14.20 19.84
CA ALA A 338 14.68 14.77 18.54
C ALA A 338 14.24 16.23 18.39
N ASN A 339 15.15 17.10 17.92
CA ASN A 339 14.84 18.51 17.62
C ASN A 339 13.90 18.67 16.40
N ALA A 340 13.95 17.73 15.47
CA ALA A 340 13.13 17.70 14.27
C ALA A 340 12.51 16.30 14.12
N PRO A 341 11.41 16.00 14.82
CA PRO A 341 10.82 14.67 14.81
C PRO A 341 10.23 14.31 13.44
N TRP A 342 10.23 13.01 13.15
CA TRP A 342 9.57 12.45 11.98
C TRP A 342 8.05 12.52 12.14
N LYS A 343 7.39 12.86 11.05
CA LYS A 343 5.93 12.98 11.00
C LYS A 343 5.28 11.60 11.09
N LEU A 344 4.33 11.46 12.01
CA LEU A 344 3.42 10.32 12.08
C LEU A 344 2.26 10.49 11.08
N VAL A 345 1.62 9.39 10.73
CA VAL A 345 0.47 9.40 9.83
C VAL A 345 -0.71 10.19 10.42
N ASP A 346 -1.33 11.04 9.61
CA ASP A 346 -2.54 11.79 9.97
C ASP A 346 -3.81 11.00 9.66
N GLU A 347 -3.87 10.41 8.45
CA GLU A 347 -5.03 9.72 7.92
C GLU A 347 -4.66 8.35 7.38
N LEU A 348 -5.45 7.34 7.70
CA LEU A 348 -5.22 5.97 7.31
C LEU A 348 -6.48 5.38 6.69
N LYS A 349 -6.36 4.84 5.47
CA LYS A 349 -7.46 4.15 4.78
C LYS A 349 -7.11 2.69 4.61
N GLY A 350 -7.77 1.84 5.38
CA GLY A 350 -7.72 0.38 5.23
C GLY A 350 -8.86 -0.14 4.37
N PHE A 351 -8.59 -1.18 3.59
CA PHE A 351 -9.56 -1.89 2.79
C PHE A 351 -9.68 -3.34 3.24
N ASN A 352 -10.89 -3.90 3.15
CA ASN A 352 -11.11 -5.34 3.19
C ASN A 352 -10.57 -6.00 1.91
N TRP A 353 -10.72 -7.30 1.76
CA TRP A 353 -10.19 -7.98 0.59
C TRP A 353 -11.17 -7.97 -0.59
N LEU A 354 -10.62 -7.90 -1.77
CA LEU A 354 -11.32 -8.25 -2.99
C LEU A 354 -11.07 -9.75 -3.23
N ASP A 355 -12.13 -10.52 -3.32
CA ASP A 355 -12.10 -11.95 -3.61
C ASP A 355 -12.40 -12.22 -5.10
N TYR A 356 -12.07 -13.40 -5.59
CA TYR A 356 -12.36 -13.87 -6.94
C TYR A 356 -13.32 -15.06 -6.86
N TYR A 357 -14.57 -14.88 -7.31
CA TYR A 357 -15.64 -15.89 -7.17
C TYR A 357 -15.72 -16.47 -5.75
N GLY A 358 -15.77 -15.60 -4.75
CA GLY A 358 -15.90 -15.96 -3.33
C GLY A 358 -14.68 -16.59 -2.66
N GLY A 359 -13.55 -16.71 -3.36
CA GLY A 359 -12.28 -17.18 -2.79
C GLY A 359 -11.18 -16.14 -2.95
N ARG A 360 -10.10 -16.26 -2.19
CA ARG A 360 -8.98 -15.30 -2.22
C ARG A 360 -8.31 -15.26 -3.59
N PHE A 361 -7.92 -14.08 -4.03
CA PHE A 361 -6.86 -13.95 -5.03
C PHE A 361 -5.57 -14.57 -4.48
N SER A 362 -4.80 -15.23 -5.32
CA SER A 362 -3.55 -15.87 -4.88
C SER A 362 -2.52 -15.88 -6.00
N THR A 363 -1.39 -15.21 -5.78
CA THR A 363 -0.27 -15.24 -6.71
C THR A 363 0.35 -16.64 -6.78
N SER A 364 0.55 -17.31 -5.64
CA SER A 364 1.15 -18.65 -5.59
C SER A 364 0.29 -19.75 -6.22
N GLN A 365 -1.04 -19.58 -6.25
CA GLN A 365 -1.97 -20.51 -6.89
C GLN A 365 -2.40 -20.06 -8.29
N ASN A 366 -1.84 -18.98 -8.81
CA ASN A 366 -2.24 -18.34 -10.08
C ASN A 366 -3.76 -18.16 -10.18
N ARG A 367 -4.40 -17.73 -9.06
CA ARG A 367 -5.85 -17.57 -8.97
C ARG A 367 -6.24 -16.10 -8.99
N GLY A 368 -6.98 -15.72 -10.02
CA GLY A 368 -7.54 -14.39 -10.15
C GLY A 368 -7.26 -13.75 -11.51
N VAL A 369 -7.40 -12.45 -11.60
CA VAL A 369 -7.05 -11.63 -12.78
C VAL A 369 -5.81 -10.83 -12.42
N PHE A 370 -4.73 -11.04 -13.15
CA PHE A 370 -3.45 -10.35 -12.96
C PHE A 370 -3.36 -9.12 -13.85
N MET A 371 -2.49 -8.18 -13.48
CA MET A 371 -2.41 -6.88 -14.15
C MET A 371 -2.06 -6.97 -15.63
N ASP A 372 -1.14 -7.86 -16.01
CA ASP A 372 -0.77 -8.12 -17.40
C ASP A 372 -1.95 -8.64 -18.20
N GLN A 373 -2.62 -9.70 -17.71
CA GLN A 373 -3.80 -10.29 -18.34
C GLN A 373 -4.96 -9.29 -18.47
N ALA A 374 -5.17 -8.48 -17.41
CA ALA A 374 -6.19 -7.45 -17.43
C ALA A 374 -5.96 -6.43 -18.55
N LEU A 375 -4.72 -5.97 -18.72
CA LEU A 375 -4.33 -5.00 -19.76
C LEU A 375 -4.35 -5.58 -21.17
N GLU A 376 -4.19 -6.89 -21.34
CA GLU A 376 -4.38 -7.57 -22.62
C GLU A 376 -5.86 -7.65 -23.02
N LEU A 377 -6.75 -7.79 -22.05
CA LEU A 377 -8.18 -7.95 -22.29
C LEU A 377 -8.89 -6.62 -22.58
N LEU A 378 -8.62 -5.58 -21.79
CA LEU A 378 -9.35 -4.31 -21.84
C LEU A 378 -8.45 -3.14 -21.48
N PRO A 379 -8.75 -1.93 -21.98
CA PRO A 379 -8.12 -0.70 -21.52
C PRO A 379 -8.23 -0.50 -20.01
N PRO A 380 -7.24 0.13 -19.35
CA PRO A 380 -7.17 0.24 -17.89
C PRO A 380 -8.38 0.95 -17.28
N ASP A 381 -9.04 1.86 -17.97
CA ASP A 381 -10.16 2.65 -17.43
C ASP A 381 -11.37 1.80 -17.03
N TYR A 382 -11.62 0.68 -17.72
CA TYR A 382 -12.69 -0.26 -17.36
C TYR A 382 -12.44 -0.89 -16.00
N TRP A 383 -11.21 -1.34 -15.75
CA TRP A 383 -10.76 -1.93 -14.50
C TRP A 383 -10.74 -0.89 -13.38
N ARG A 384 -10.19 0.28 -13.64
CA ARG A 384 -10.12 1.41 -12.70
C ARG A 384 -11.52 1.80 -12.22
N TRP A 385 -12.45 1.99 -13.16
CA TRP A 385 -13.84 2.31 -12.82
C TRP A 385 -14.46 1.26 -11.92
N TRP A 386 -14.40 -0.02 -12.35
CA TRP A 386 -15.06 -1.09 -11.60
C TRP A 386 -14.46 -1.27 -10.21
N ILE A 387 -13.13 -1.28 -10.07
CA ILE A 387 -12.45 -1.46 -8.79
C ILE A 387 -12.82 -0.34 -7.83
N VAL A 388 -12.84 0.92 -8.27
CA VAL A 388 -13.16 2.07 -7.42
C VAL A 388 -14.64 2.08 -7.03
N ALA A 389 -15.54 1.76 -7.97
CA ALA A 389 -16.97 1.67 -7.72
C ALA A 389 -17.36 0.51 -6.78
N ASN A 390 -16.52 -0.53 -6.68
CA ASN A 390 -16.71 -1.69 -5.84
C ASN A 390 -15.64 -1.84 -4.74
N ALA A 391 -14.96 -0.75 -4.40
CA ALA A 391 -13.89 -0.77 -3.40
C ALA A 391 -14.36 -1.47 -2.10
N PRO A 392 -13.58 -2.42 -1.54
CA PRO A 392 -13.99 -3.22 -0.39
C PRO A 392 -13.85 -2.42 0.92
N GLU A 393 -14.64 -1.35 1.07
CA GLU A 393 -14.49 -0.39 2.17
C GLU A 393 -15.11 -0.86 3.49
N THR A 394 -16.27 -1.52 3.45
CA THR A 394 -17.04 -1.91 4.64
C THR A 394 -16.99 -3.41 4.92
N SER A 395 -16.80 -4.22 3.89
CA SER A 395 -16.70 -5.68 3.96
C SER A 395 -15.86 -6.18 2.79
N ASP A 396 -15.49 -7.46 2.82
CA ASP A 396 -14.90 -8.12 1.65
C ASP A 396 -15.86 -7.99 0.45
N ALA A 397 -15.31 -7.75 -0.73
CA ALA A 397 -16.04 -7.68 -2.00
C ALA A 397 -15.61 -8.85 -2.90
N THR A 398 -16.40 -9.18 -3.91
CA THR A 398 -16.08 -10.28 -4.82
C THR A 398 -16.09 -9.81 -6.26
N PHE A 399 -15.02 -10.11 -6.99
CA PHE A 399 -14.97 -9.97 -8.43
C PHE A 399 -15.63 -11.17 -9.09
N VAL A 400 -16.55 -10.89 -9.99
CA VAL A 400 -17.25 -11.89 -10.83
C VAL A 400 -17.36 -11.29 -12.23
N TRP A 401 -16.96 -12.03 -13.27
CA TRP A 401 -16.91 -11.53 -14.67
C TRP A 401 -18.25 -11.00 -15.16
N GLU A 402 -19.31 -11.70 -14.83
CA GLU A 402 -20.68 -11.33 -15.25
C GLU A 402 -21.10 -9.98 -14.64
N GLN A 403 -20.76 -9.74 -13.37
CA GLN A 403 -21.05 -8.48 -12.70
C GLN A 403 -20.16 -7.35 -13.21
N PHE A 404 -18.87 -7.65 -13.47
CA PHE A 404 -17.96 -6.70 -14.07
C PHE A 404 -18.48 -6.22 -15.43
N GLN A 405 -18.81 -7.13 -16.33
CA GLN A 405 -19.33 -6.81 -17.66
C GLN A 405 -20.65 -6.02 -17.58
N ALA A 406 -21.59 -6.46 -16.76
CA ALA A 406 -22.88 -5.81 -16.61
C ALA A 406 -22.72 -4.38 -16.11
N GLN A 407 -21.92 -4.15 -15.08
CA GLN A 407 -21.73 -2.83 -14.49
C GLN A 407 -20.94 -1.89 -15.40
N VAL A 408 -19.87 -2.37 -16.03
CA VAL A 408 -19.08 -1.56 -16.97
C VAL A 408 -19.94 -1.12 -18.15
N ASN A 409 -20.74 -2.03 -18.72
CA ASN A 409 -21.69 -1.66 -19.79
C ASN A 409 -22.73 -0.63 -19.31
N ALA A 410 -23.36 -0.87 -18.17
CA ALA A 410 -24.39 0.03 -17.64
C ALA A 410 -23.84 1.42 -17.30
N ASP A 411 -22.64 1.52 -16.73
CA ASP A 411 -22.10 2.79 -16.27
C ASP A 411 -21.34 3.53 -17.38
N LEU A 412 -20.41 2.85 -18.06
CA LEU A 412 -19.50 3.48 -19.03
C LEU A 412 -20.08 3.52 -20.45
N ALA A 413 -20.78 2.48 -20.90
CA ALA A 413 -21.39 2.51 -22.23
C ALA A 413 -22.75 3.22 -22.23
N ASP A 414 -23.70 2.75 -21.37
CA ASP A 414 -25.10 3.21 -21.45
C ASP A 414 -25.30 4.59 -20.83
N VAL A 415 -24.53 4.96 -19.78
CA VAL A 415 -24.69 6.27 -19.13
C VAL A 415 -23.67 7.27 -19.66
N LEU A 416 -22.37 7.07 -19.43
CA LEU A 416 -21.32 8.01 -19.84
C LEU A 416 -21.18 8.07 -21.36
N GLY A 417 -21.04 6.92 -22.02
CA GLY A 417 -20.83 6.80 -23.45
C GLY A 417 -22.03 7.37 -24.24
N ASN A 418 -23.26 7.08 -23.81
CA ASN A 418 -24.46 7.66 -24.41
C ASN A 418 -24.48 9.19 -24.26
N PHE A 419 -24.18 9.73 -23.08
CA PHE A 419 -24.11 11.17 -22.85
C PHE A 419 -23.10 11.84 -23.79
N VAL A 420 -21.86 11.35 -23.80
CA VAL A 420 -20.79 11.90 -24.63
C VAL A 420 -21.11 11.77 -26.14
N ASN A 421 -21.54 10.59 -26.57
CA ASN A 421 -21.87 10.33 -27.98
C ASN A 421 -23.01 11.22 -28.50
N ARG A 422 -24.05 11.43 -27.69
CA ARG A 422 -25.19 12.32 -28.05
C ARG A 422 -24.70 13.75 -28.29
N ILE A 423 -23.83 14.29 -27.41
CA ILE A 423 -23.31 15.65 -27.54
C ILE A 423 -22.39 15.75 -28.76
N LEU A 424 -21.41 14.86 -28.90
CA LEU A 424 -20.42 14.92 -29.97
C LEU A 424 -21.08 14.76 -31.34
N LYS A 425 -21.95 13.76 -31.51
CA LYS A 425 -22.67 13.55 -32.76
C LYS A 425 -23.60 14.71 -33.14
N PHE A 426 -24.27 15.30 -32.15
CA PHE A 426 -25.13 16.46 -32.38
C PHE A 426 -24.30 17.67 -32.81
N THR A 427 -23.18 17.96 -32.11
CA THR A 427 -22.26 19.05 -32.48
C THR A 427 -21.64 18.85 -33.84
N GLU A 428 -21.17 17.66 -34.17
CA GLU A 428 -20.64 17.31 -35.49
C GLU A 428 -21.67 17.54 -36.58
N THR A 429 -22.88 17.02 -36.40
CA THR A 429 -23.91 17.01 -37.45
C THR A 429 -24.59 18.38 -37.66
N ARG A 430 -24.71 19.18 -36.62
CA ARG A 430 -25.50 20.44 -36.63
C ARG A 430 -24.64 21.70 -36.66
N PHE A 431 -23.41 21.60 -36.18
CA PHE A 431 -22.49 22.71 -35.99
C PHE A 431 -21.09 22.43 -36.62
N GLU A 432 -20.98 21.45 -37.54
CA GLU A 432 -19.73 21.11 -38.23
C GLU A 432 -18.54 20.83 -37.29
N GLY A 433 -18.83 20.24 -36.10
CA GLY A 433 -17.83 19.95 -35.08
C GLY A 433 -17.40 21.16 -34.24
N VAL A 434 -17.96 22.35 -34.47
CA VAL A 434 -17.65 23.54 -33.67
C VAL A 434 -18.69 23.70 -32.56
N VAL A 435 -18.22 23.90 -31.33
CA VAL A 435 -19.10 24.19 -30.21
C VAL A 435 -19.69 25.59 -30.39
N PRO A 436 -21.03 25.74 -30.52
CA PRO A 436 -21.61 27.04 -30.73
C PRO A 436 -21.44 27.96 -29.50
N ALA A 437 -21.49 29.26 -29.73
CA ALA A 437 -21.53 30.23 -28.63
C ALA A 437 -22.77 29.99 -27.78
N GLY A 438 -22.60 29.99 -26.46
CA GLY A 438 -23.74 29.84 -25.56
C GLY A 438 -24.69 31.03 -25.58
N GLY A 439 -25.98 30.76 -25.43
CA GLY A 439 -27.01 31.78 -25.23
C GLY A 439 -27.20 32.15 -23.74
N VAL A 440 -28.33 32.81 -23.45
CA VAL A 440 -28.73 33.10 -22.07
C VAL A 440 -29.34 31.85 -21.43
N ASP A 441 -28.86 31.51 -20.21
CA ASP A 441 -29.40 30.36 -19.48
C ASP A 441 -30.92 30.51 -19.22
N GLY A 442 -31.69 29.54 -19.67
CA GLY A 442 -33.10 29.40 -19.33
C GLY A 442 -33.31 28.63 -18.00
N PRO A 443 -34.57 28.37 -17.62
CA PRO A 443 -34.84 27.65 -16.37
C PRO A 443 -34.23 26.25 -16.29
N LEU A 444 -34.10 25.53 -17.39
CA LEU A 444 -33.49 24.19 -17.43
C LEU A 444 -32.02 24.24 -17.21
N GLU A 445 -31.32 25.21 -17.84
CA GLU A 445 -29.88 25.42 -17.67
C GLU A 445 -29.53 25.85 -16.25
N LEU A 446 -30.29 26.76 -15.66
CA LEU A 446 -30.14 27.19 -14.28
C LEU A 446 -30.35 26.05 -13.30
N LYS A 447 -31.35 25.20 -13.54
CA LYS A 447 -31.59 23.98 -12.76
C LYS A 447 -30.42 23.02 -12.89
N LEU A 448 -29.95 22.72 -14.09
CA LEU A 448 -28.82 21.83 -14.32
C LEU A 448 -27.56 22.32 -13.58
N ARG A 449 -27.25 23.64 -13.67
CA ARG A 449 -26.11 24.23 -12.95
C ARG A 449 -26.21 24.03 -11.44
N ALA A 450 -27.41 24.25 -10.87
CA ALA A 450 -27.64 24.05 -9.44
C ALA A 450 -27.48 22.58 -9.04
N ASP A 451 -28.05 21.65 -9.80
CA ASP A 451 -27.97 20.21 -9.54
C ASP A 451 -26.55 19.69 -9.67
N VAL A 452 -25.80 20.10 -10.72
CA VAL A 452 -24.39 19.76 -10.92
C VAL A 452 -23.53 20.30 -9.78
N GLN A 453 -23.74 21.58 -9.37
CA GLN A 453 -22.98 22.17 -8.28
C GLN A 453 -23.22 21.42 -6.95
N ALA A 454 -24.47 21.10 -6.64
CA ALA A 454 -24.80 20.32 -5.45
C ALA A 454 -24.13 18.94 -5.47
N LYS A 455 -24.13 18.26 -6.62
CA LYS A 455 -23.51 16.95 -6.78
C LYS A 455 -21.97 17.01 -6.73
N LEU A 456 -21.36 18.09 -7.21
CA LEU A 456 -19.90 18.30 -7.09
C LEU A 456 -19.48 18.53 -5.64
N VAL A 457 -20.30 19.24 -4.84
CA VAL A 457 -20.05 19.40 -3.39
C VAL A 457 -20.10 18.04 -2.69
N GLU A 458 -21.13 17.23 -3.00
CA GLU A 458 -21.26 15.87 -2.45
C GLU A 458 -20.09 14.97 -2.84
N LEU A 459 -19.73 14.92 -4.13
CA LEU A 459 -18.58 14.17 -4.64
C LEU A 459 -17.29 14.60 -3.94
N THR A 460 -17.08 15.90 -3.80
CA THR A 460 -15.89 16.45 -3.12
C THR A 460 -15.83 15.98 -1.66
N GLY A 461 -16.96 16.04 -0.94
CA GLY A 461 -17.05 15.57 0.45
C GLY A 461 -16.69 14.09 0.58
N PHE A 462 -17.21 13.23 -0.30
CA PHE A 462 -16.89 11.82 -0.30
C PHE A 462 -15.41 11.55 -0.63
N MET A 463 -14.84 12.26 -1.60
CA MET A 463 -13.43 12.13 -1.93
C MET A 463 -12.52 12.59 -0.79
N GLU A 464 -12.81 13.71 -0.13
CA GLU A 464 -12.05 14.15 1.05
C GLU A 464 -12.15 13.14 2.20
N ALA A 465 -13.31 12.50 2.38
CA ALA A 465 -13.50 11.42 3.34
C ALA A 465 -12.92 10.06 2.88
N ARG A 466 -12.40 9.98 1.65
CA ARG A 466 -11.87 8.73 1.06
C ARG A 466 -12.93 7.62 0.98
N GLU A 467 -14.18 8.00 0.68
CA GLU A 467 -15.31 7.10 0.49
C GLU A 467 -15.51 6.83 -1.01
N PHE A 468 -14.73 5.94 -1.59
CA PHE A 468 -14.59 5.74 -3.04
C PHE A 468 -15.87 5.23 -3.71
N ARG A 469 -16.59 4.29 -3.08
CA ARG A 469 -17.89 3.81 -3.63
C ARG A 469 -18.91 4.92 -3.72
N LYS A 470 -19.01 5.75 -2.69
CA LYS A 470 -19.93 6.89 -2.70
C LYS A 470 -19.49 7.95 -3.72
N SER A 471 -18.19 8.19 -3.83
CA SER A 471 -17.62 9.09 -4.82
C SER A 471 -17.95 8.65 -6.25
N SER A 472 -17.79 7.37 -6.57
CA SER A 472 -18.12 6.80 -7.88
C SER A 472 -19.61 6.91 -8.17
N ALA A 473 -20.46 6.65 -7.18
CA ALA A 473 -21.90 6.81 -7.32
C ALA A 473 -22.29 8.27 -7.59
N ALA A 474 -21.70 9.23 -6.87
CA ALA A 474 -21.91 10.66 -7.09
C ALA A 474 -21.43 11.12 -8.48
N LEU A 475 -20.26 10.63 -8.93
CA LEU A 475 -19.76 10.90 -10.28
C LEU A 475 -20.68 10.34 -11.36
N ARG A 476 -21.18 9.11 -11.19
CA ARG A 476 -22.16 8.54 -12.11
C ARG A 476 -23.45 9.37 -12.19
N GLN A 477 -23.92 9.93 -11.06
CA GLN A 477 -25.09 10.80 -11.05
C GLN A 477 -24.86 12.08 -11.86
N LEU A 478 -23.66 12.65 -11.92
CA LEU A 478 -23.36 13.78 -12.81
C LEU A 478 -23.60 13.41 -14.28
N TRP A 479 -23.21 12.23 -14.72
CA TRP A 479 -23.48 11.75 -16.09
C TRP A 479 -25.00 11.54 -16.34
N VAL A 480 -25.72 11.06 -15.34
CA VAL A 480 -27.19 10.92 -15.40
C VAL A 480 -27.85 12.28 -15.55
N LEU A 481 -27.45 13.29 -14.77
CA LEU A 481 -27.97 14.67 -14.90
C LEU A 481 -27.77 15.21 -16.31
N GLY A 482 -26.60 14.99 -16.91
CA GLY A 482 -26.36 15.38 -18.29
C GLY A 482 -27.29 14.70 -19.30
N ASN A 483 -27.52 13.38 -19.16
CA ASN A 483 -28.48 12.65 -20.01
C ASN A 483 -29.94 13.14 -19.83
N GLN A 484 -30.34 13.42 -18.60
CA GLN A 484 -31.68 13.96 -18.31
C GLN A 484 -31.87 15.33 -18.95
N TYR A 485 -30.91 16.23 -18.76
CA TYR A 485 -30.92 17.54 -19.38
C TYR A 485 -31.04 17.46 -20.92
N LEU A 486 -30.25 16.62 -21.58
CA LEU A 486 -30.35 16.44 -23.03
C LEU A 486 -31.72 15.90 -23.48
N THR A 487 -32.38 15.14 -22.64
CA THR A 487 -33.71 14.61 -22.93
C THR A 487 -34.78 15.69 -22.77
N GLU A 488 -34.70 16.48 -21.70
CA GLU A 488 -35.64 17.56 -21.40
C GLU A 488 -35.49 18.75 -22.36
N ALA A 489 -34.26 19.20 -22.61
CA ALA A 489 -33.94 20.30 -23.52
C ALA A 489 -34.21 19.96 -25.01
N ALA A 490 -34.14 18.66 -25.36
CA ALA A 490 -34.33 18.12 -26.70
C ALA A 490 -33.70 18.98 -27.82
N PRO A 491 -32.36 19.24 -27.77
CA PRO A 491 -31.69 20.18 -28.66
C PRO A 491 -31.85 19.82 -30.16
N TRP A 492 -32.01 18.52 -30.48
CA TRP A 492 -32.35 18.05 -31.83
C TRP A 492 -33.69 18.51 -32.36
N THR A 493 -34.62 18.92 -31.50
CA THR A 493 -35.90 19.53 -31.85
C THR A 493 -35.75 21.04 -31.89
N ALA A 494 -35.14 21.64 -30.87
CA ALA A 494 -34.95 23.09 -30.79
C ALA A 494 -34.23 23.67 -32.00
N VAL A 495 -33.15 23.03 -32.50
CA VAL A 495 -32.35 23.47 -33.66
C VAL A 495 -33.16 23.57 -34.94
N LYS A 496 -34.35 22.94 -35.03
CA LYS A 496 -35.22 23.00 -36.21
C LYS A 496 -36.16 24.21 -36.20
N THR A 497 -36.44 24.72 -35.01
CA THR A 497 -37.41 25.81 -34.80
C THR A 497 -36.74 27.10 -34.36
N ASP A 498 -35.66 27.01 -33.64
CA ASP A 498 -34.90 28.13 -33.09
C ASP A 498 -33.41 27.71 -33.00
N ARG A 499 -32.65 27.99 -34.08
CA ARG A 499 -31.26 27.59 -34.16
C ARG A 499 -30.34 28.38 -33.23
N ASP A 500 -30.77 29.58 -32.83
CA ASP A 500 -29.97 30.49 -31.99
C ASP A 500 -30.21 30.29 -30.49
N ARG A 501 -31.14 29.43 -30.13
CA ARG A 501 -31.41 28.99 -28.75
C ARG A 501 -30.51 27.82 -28.38
#